data_a15451bc9452d43a7b9cd5863d754a46
#
_entry.id   a15451bc9452d43a7b9cd5863d754a46
#
_cell.length_a   1.000
_cell.length_b   1.000
_cell.length_c   1.000
_cell.angle_alpha   90.00
_cell.angle_beta   90.00
_cell.angle_gamma   90.00
#
_symmetry.space_group_name_H-M   'P 1'
#
loop_
_entity.id
_entity.type
_entity.pdbx_description
1 polymer ?
#
loop_
_entity_poly.entity_id
_entity_poly.type
_entity_poly.pdbx_seq_one_letter_code
_entity_poly.pdbx_strand_id
1 'polypeptide(L)'
;FFKHRHPGRFFDVGMAEEHAVSFAAGLASQGLLPVVAIYSTFFQRAYDQIIHDVNLLRENVVFAIDRAGFVPADGETHQGIYDPAFLSQLGMPLYAPSNYQELNYWLQQLLSDRFHGPRAIRYPRGGQDTALAEFGCTGEDYDFLRKADDATIVLVSYADELADLLQAERELQQKSIACDVIKAVKLYPFTDKIIADLSKYKIILFAEECIANGSIGEHLEYALQQNGWNGRFIHCAVRNACLPHASVAQIKQATGLDAAHLVQAVQMAVTKGENLL
;
A
#
# COMPACT_ATOMS: atom_id res chain seq x y z
N PHE A 1 10.42 10.27 -21.66
CA PHE A 1 10.33 11.73 -21.44
C PHE A 1 11.53 12.25 -20.65
N PHE A 2 11.81 11.74 -19.42
CA PHE A 2 12.93 12.18 -18.56
C PHE A 2 14.30 11.97 -19.23
N LYS A 3 14.56 10.78 -19.80
CA LYS A 3 15.78 10.44 -20.57
C LYS A 3 16.11 11.48 -21.67
N HIS A 4 15.11 11.97 -22.39
CA HIS A 4 15.31 12.95 -23.46
C HIS A 4 15.62 14.35 -22.93
N ARG A 5 15.03 14.75 -21.81
CA ARG A 5 15.29 16.07 -21.19
C ARG A 5 16.57 16.13 -20.38
N HIS A 6 16.94 15.01 -19.77
CA HIS A 6 18.07 14.93 -18.82
C HIS A 6 18.93 13.69 -19.09
N PRO A 7 19.53 13.55 -20.29
CA PRO A 7 20.27 12.34 -20.68
C PRO A 7 21.45 12.01 -19.76
N GLY A 8 22.13 13.03 -19.22
CA GLY A 8 23.21 12.84 -18.25
C GLY A 8 22.79 12.47 -16.83
N ARG A 9 21.47 12.36 -16.57
CA ARG A 9 20.89 12.01 -15.27
C ARG A 9 20.02 10.75 -15.34
N PHE A 10 20.04 10.06 -16.46
CA PHE A 10 19.28 8.84 -16.69
C PHE A 10 20.23 7.69 -17.00
N PHE A 11 20.14 6.64 -16.20
CA PHE A 11 20.98 5.45 -16.33
C PHE A 11 20.06 4.25 -16.56
N ASP A 12 20.20 3.62 -17.71
CA ASP A 12 19.52 2.39 -18.06
C ASP A 12 20.48 1.23 -17.81
N VAL A 13 20.23 0.48 -16.76
CA VAL A 13 21.12 -0.62 -16.33
C VAL A 13 20.71 -1.96 -16.95
N GLY A 14 19.66 -1.98 -17.78
CA GLY A 14 19.09 -3.22 -18.32
C GLY A 14 18.36 -4.03 -17.25
N MET A 15 18.27 -5.36 -17.46
CA MET A 15 17.67 -6.28 -16.48
C MET A 15 18.70 -6.67 -15.40
N ALA A 16 19.08 -5.71 -14.58
CA ALA A 16 20.11 -5.85 -13.55
C ALA A 16 19.69 -5.05 -12.30
N GLU A 17 18.61 -5.50 -11.64
CA GLU A 17 17.98 -4.81 -10.52
C GLU A 17 18.93 -4.68 -9.33
N GLU A 18 19.73 -5.70 -9.05
CA GLU A 18 20.76 -5.70 -8.01
C GLU A 18 21.80 -4.59 -8.28
N HIS A 19 22.26 -4.49 -9.54
CA HIS A 19 23.19 -3.45 -9.92
C HIS A 19 22.57 -2.05 -9.83
N ALA A 20 21.29 -1.90 -10.18
CA ALA A 20 20.59 -0.62 -10.06
C ALA A 20 20.61 -0.09 -8.62
N VAL A 21 20.37 -0.97 -7.64
CA VAL A 21 20.35 -0.61 -6.22
C VAL A 21 21.75 -0.28 -5.71
N SER A 22 22.75 -1.14 -5.95
CA SER A 22 24.13 -0.87 -5.53
C SER A 22 24.71 0.38 -6.20
N PHE A 23 24.40 0.61 -7.48
CA PHE A 23 24.81 1.83 -8.18
C PHE A 23 24.17 3.08 -7.57
N ALA A 24 22.87 3.02 -7.24
CA ALA A 24 22.16 4.10 -6.55
C ALA A 24 22.78 4.39 -5.16
N ALA A 25 23.13 3.36 -4.40
CA ALA A 25 23.82 3.53 -3.11
C ALA A 25 25.16 4.27 -3.30
N GLY A 26 25.96 3.89 -4.32
CA GLY A 26 27.19 4.59 -4.66
C GLY A 26 26.99 6.06 -5.05
N LEU A 27 25.92 6.39 -5.78
CA LEU A 27 25.55 7.77 -6.08
C LEU A 27 25.13 8.55 -4.83
N ALA A 28 24.34 7.92 -3.96
CA ALA A 28 23.87 8.53 -2.72
C ALA A 28 25.03 8.84 -1.76
N SER A 29 26.01 7.94 -1.63
CA SER A 29 27.21 8.16 -0.81
C SER A 29 28.06 9.36 -1.26
N GLN A 30 27.89 9.81 -2.50
CA GLN A 30 28.52 11.04 -3.04
C GLN A 30 27.60 12.27 -2.97
N GLY A 31 26.52 12.20 -2.19
CA GLY A 31 25.60 13.33 -1.96
C GLY A 31 24.57 13.56 -3.06
N LEU A 32 24.40 12.62 -3.98
CA LEU A 32 23.31 12.68 -4.96
C LEU A 32 22.03 12.08 -4.37
N LEU A 33 20.89 12.40 -4.99
CA LEU A 33 19.60 11.79 -4.65
C LEU A 33 19.12 10.93 -5.83
N PRO A 34 19.48 9.64 -5.86
CA PRO A 34 19.04 8.73 -6.89
C PRO A 34 17.60 8.28 -6.68
N VAL A 35 16.89 8.08 -7.80
CA VAL A 35 15.59 7.43 -7.85
C VAL A 35 15.75 6.10 -8.58
N VAL A 36 15.48 5.00 -7.91
CA VAL A 36 15.51 3.65 -8.47
C VAL A 36 14.09 3.27 -8.87
N ALA A 37 13.83 3.18 -10.19
CA ALA A 37 12.51 2.85 -10.73
C ALA A 37 12.50 1.41 -11.26
N ILE A 38 11.87 0.50 -10.51
CA ILE A 38 11.82 -0.94 -10.80
C ILE A 38 10.39 -1.45 -10.57
N TYR A 39 9.98 -2.48 -11.31
CA TYR A 39 8.69 -3.15 -11.07
C TYR A 39 8.70 -3.90 -9.75
N SER A 40 7.58 -3.86 -9.02
CA SER A 40 7.42 -4.49 -7.72
C SER A 40 7.91 -5.94 -7.70
N THR A 41 7.49 -6.78 -8.65
CA THR A 41 7.90 -8.19 -8.70
C THR A 41 9.41 -8.39 -8.91
N PHE A 42 10.06 -7.51 -9.68
CA PHE A 42 11.51 -7.62 -9.92
C PHE A 42 12.34 -6.99 -8.83
N PHE A 43 11.75 -6.13 -8.02
CA PHE A 43 12.40 -5.47 -6.91
C PHE A 43 12.88 -6.48 -5.84
N GLN A 44 12.21 -7.63 -5.71
CA GLN A 44 12.64 -8.72 -4.83
C GLN A 44 14.05 -9.26 -5.14
N ARG A 45 14.53 -9.16 -6.40
CA ARG A 45 15.89 -9.59 -6.77
C ARG A 45 16.97 -8.78 -6.08
N ALA A 46 16.69 -7.51 -5.79
CA ALA A 46 17.63 -6.59 -5.17
C ALA A 46 17.48 -6.51 -3.64
N TYR A 47 16.77 -7.47 -3.01
CA TYR A 47 16.47 -7.38 -1.56
C TYR A 47 17.73 -7.34 -0.71
N ASP A 48 18.75 -8.15 -1.04
CA ASP A 48 20.04 -8.12 -0.36
C ASP A 48 20.73 -6.76 -0.47
N GLN A 49 20.79 -6.18 -1.67
CA GLN A 49 21.40 -4.87 -1.93
C GLN A 49 20.62 -3.75 -1.23
N ILE A 50 19.29 -3.85 -1.17
CA ILE A 50 18.48 -2.90 -0.41
C ILE A 50 18.86 -2.93 1.07
N ILE A 51 19.07 -4.12 1.65
CA ILE A 51 19.48 -4.27 3.04
C ILE A 51 20.89 -3.72 3.24
N HIS A 52 21.88 -4.25 2.53
CA HIS A 52 23.29 -4.02 2.82
C HIS A 52 23.81 -2.69 2.29
N ASP A 53 23.47 -2.36 1.03
CA ASP A 53 24.07 -1.20 0.37
C ASP A 53 23.31 0.10 0.68
N VAL A 54 22.00 0.00 0.98
CA VAL A 54 21.14 1.17 1.17
C VAL A 54 20.65 1.30 2.62
N ASN A 55 19.96 0.28 3.16
CA ASN A 55 19.24 0.44 4.43
C ASN A 55 20.20 0.48 5.65
N LEU A 56 21.16 -0.42 5.72
CA LEU A 56 22.16 -0.45 6.81
C LEU A 56 23.03 0.81 6.80
N LEU A 57 23.37 1.32 5.63
CA LEU A 57 24.18 2.53 5.48
C LEU A 57 23.34 3.82 5.58
N ARG A 58 22.00 3.68 5.63
CA ARG A 58 21.04 4.78 5.62
C ARG A 58 21.21 5.74 4.44
N GLU A 59 21.57 5.18 3.30
CA GLU A 59 21.79 5.96 2.07
C GLU A 59 20.50 6.64 1.60
N ASN A 60 20.64 7.84 1.07
CA ASN A 60 19.51 8.69 0.67
C ASN A 60 18.99 8.29 -0.73
N VAL A 61 18.27 7.19 -0.81
CA VAL A 61 17.71 6.61 -2.05
C VAL A 61 16.19 6.64 -2.02
N VAL A 62 15.57 7.04 -3.13
CA VAL A 62 14.13 6.95 -3.36
C VAL A 62 13.83 5.75 -4.26
N PHE A 63 13.02 4.83 -3.78
CA PHE A 63 12.53 3.70 -4.56
C PHE A 63 11.16 4.01 -5.15
N ALA A 64 11.05 4.08 -6.47
CA ALA A 64 9.81 4.25 -7.22
C ALA A 64 9.37 2.88 -7.75
N ILE A 65 8.43 2.25 -7.05
CA ILE A 65 8.02 0.86 -7.29
C ILE A 65 6.80 0.86 -8.20
N ASP A 66 7.03 0.54 -9.45
CA ASP A 66 6.00 0.46 -10.49
C ASP A 66 5.33 -0.91 -10.50
N ARG A 67 4.12 -1.01 -11.01
CA ARG A 67 3.33 -2.24 -11.10
C ARG A 67 3.09 -2.90 -9.74
N ALA A 68 2.81 -2.08 -8.74
CA ALA A 68 2.39 -2.54 -7.43
C ALA A 68 0.94 -3.06 -7.47
N GLY A 69 0.63 -4.09 -6.67
CA GLY A 69 -0.67 -4.75 -6.66
C GLY A 69 -0.85 -5.77 -7.78
N PHE A 70 -2.09 -5.97 -8.22
CA PHE A 70 -2.40 -6.96 -9.24
C PHE A 70 -2.01 -6.52 -10.64
N VAL A 71 -1.22 -7.35 -11.33
CA VAL A 71 -0.74 -7.12 -12.70
C VAL A 71 -1.02 -8.35 -13.60
N PRO A 72 -2.26 -8.80 -13.68
CA PRO A 72 -2.57 -10.08 -14.31
C PRO A 72 -2.33 -10.11 -15.83
N ALA A 73 -2.36 -8.96 -16.49
CA ALA A 73 -2.13 -8.87 -17.94
C ALA A 73 -0.69 -9.25 -18.34
N ASP A 74 0.27 -9.14 -17.41
CA ASP A 74 1.66 -9.51 -17.64
C ASP A 74 1.98 -10.95 -17.18
N GLY A 75 0.97 -11.68 -16.67
CA GLY A 75 1.05 -13.08 -16.26
C GLY A 75 1.39 -13.31 -14.79
N GLU A 76 1.50 -14.56 -14.41
CA GLU A 76 1.66 -15.02 -13.02
C GLU A 76 2.94 -14.48 -12.34
N THR A 77 3.99 -14.24 -13.13
CA THR A 77 5.31 -13.82 -12.63
C THR A 77 5.42 -12.32 -12.37
N HIS A 78 4.40 -11.53 -12.72
CA HIS A 78 4.47 -10.07 -12.66
C HIS A 78 3.63 -9.46 -11.54
N GLN A 79 3.02 -10.27 -10.67
CA GLN A 79 2.20 -9.78 -9.58
C GLN A 79 3.01 -8.97 -8.56
N GLY A 80 2.59 -7.72 -8.33
CA GLY A 80 3.26 -6.79 -7.43
C GLY A 80 2.71 -6.87 -5.99
N ILE A 81 2.69 -8.07 -5.41
CA ILE A 81 2.03 -8.34 -4.12
C ILE A 81 3.00 -8.54 -2.95
N TYR A 82 4.31 -8.42 -3.15
CA TYR A 82 5.29 -8.75 -2.11
C TYR A 82 6.02 -7.54 -1.52
N ASP A 83 6.14 -6.44 -2.26
CA ASP A 83 6.95 -5.28 -1.85
C ASP A 83 6.55 -4.68 -0.49
N PRO A 84 5.25 -4.56 -0.10
CA PRO A 84 4.91 -4.04 1.21
C PRO A 84 5.43 -4.93 2.34
N ALA A 85 5.35 -6.25 2.15
CA ALA A 85 5.77 -7.22 3.16
C ALA A 85 7.28 -7.15 3.44
N PHE A 86 8.13 -7.15 2.42
CA PHE A 86 9.58 -7.14 2.66
C PHE A 86 10.14 -5.73 2.97
N LEU A 87 9.54 -4.64 2.48
CA LEU A 87 9.99 -3.29 2.80
C LEU A 87 9.65 -2.86 4.22
N SER A 88 8.48 -3.25 4.73
CA SER A 88 8.11 -2.96 6.12
C SER A 88 9.06 -3.61 7.13
N GLN A 89 9.59 -4.80 6.84
CA GLN A 89 10.60 -5.48 7.67
C GLN A 89 11.89 -4.67 7.82
N LEU A 90 12.21 -3.81 6.85
CA LEU A 90 13.40 -2.96 6.89
C LEU A 90 13.18 -1.63 7.63
N GLY A 91 11.98 -1.37 8.12
CA GLY A 91 11.64 -0.09 8.72
C GLY A 91 11.60 1.08 7.73
N MET A 92 11.56 0.80 6.44
CA MET A 92 11.60 1.81 5.38
C MET A 92 10.26 2.52 5.25
N PRO A 93 10.23 3.86 5.24
CA PRO A 93 9.02 4.61 4.92
C PRO A 93 8.48 4.21 3.55
N LEU A 94 7.21 3.77 3.53
CA LEU A 94 6.52 3.28 2.34
C LEU A 94 5.22 4.05 2.14
N TYR A 95 5.03 4.58 0.94
CA TYR A 95 3.86 5.36 0.54
C TYR A 95 3.15 4.70 -0.63
N ALA A 96 1.81 4.74 -0.62
CA ALA A 96 0.95 4.20 -1.67
C ALA A 96 -0.14 5.21 -2.04
N PRO A 97 0.14 6.16 -2.93
CA PRO A 97 -0.85 7.11 -3.41
C PRO A 97 -1.96 6.42 -4.19
N SER A 98 -3.18 6.94 -4.10
CA SER A 98 -4.38 6.41 -4.74
C SER A 98 -4.77 7.13 -6.03
N ASN A 99 -4.18 8.28 -6.31
CA ASN A 99 -4.45 9.06 -7.51
C ASN A 99 -3.22 9.88 -7.95
N TYR A 100 -3.29 10.52 -9.13
CA TYR A 100 -2.18 11.28 -9.68
C TYR A 100 -1.80 12.52 -8.87
N GLN A 101 -2.75 13.14 -8.16
CA GLN A 101 -2.46 14.30 -7.32
C GLN A 101 -1.61 13.89 -6.13
N GLU A 102 -1.96 12.80 -5.47
CA GLU A 102 -1.17 12.23 -4.38
C GLU A 102 0.18 11.73 -4.83
N LEU A 103 0.24 11.01 -5.97
CA LEU A 103 1.51 10.54 -6.53
C LEU A 103 2.46 11.70 -6.78
N ASN A 104 1.97 12.77 -7.41
CA ASN A 104 2.78 13.97 -7.68
C ASN A 104 3.23 14.65 -6.38
N TYR A 105 2.32 14.84 -5.43
CA TYR A 105 2.64 15.47 -4.14
C TYR A 105 3.68 14.67 -3.36
N TRP A 106 3.41 13.39 -3.14
CA TRP A 106 4.30 12.56 -2.31
C TRP A 106 5.65 12.31 -2.98
N LEU A 107 5.70 12.15 -4.30
CA LEU A 107 6.97 12.06 -5.01
C LEU A 107 7.81 13.33 -4.81
N GLN A 108 7.21 14.52 -4.89
CA GLN A 108 7.90 15.78 -4.60
C GLN A 108 8.37 15.85 -3.14
N GLN A 109 7.54 15.43 -2.18
CA GLN A 109 7.95 15.41 -0.77
C GLN A 109 9.14 14.45 -0.55
N LEU A 110 9.07 13.24 -1.09
CA LEU A 110 10.13 12.23 -0.94
C LEU A 110 11.45 12.64 -1.63
N LEU A 111 11.38 13.52 -2.61
CA LEU A 111 12.56 14.11 -3.28
C LEU A 111 13.07 15.38 -2.60
N SER A 112 12.41 15.86 -1.57
CA SER A 112 12.82 17.06 -0.83
C SER A 112 13.78 16.73 0.32
N ASP A 113 14.44 17.77 0.86
CA ASP A 113 15.33 17.67 2.03
C ASP A 113 14.64 17.33 3.36
N ARG A 114 13.31 17.16 3.34
CA ARG A 114 12.53 16.73 4.53
C ARG A 114 12.81 15.29 4.93
N PHE A 115 13.27 14.47 4.00
CA PHE A 115 13.53 13.06 4.20
C PHE A 115 15.02 12.74 4.08
N HIS A 116 15.51 11.91 4.98
CA HIS A 116 16.85 11.36 4.95
C HIS A 116 16.79 9.83 5.06
N GLY A 117 17.69 9.17 4.38
CA GLY A 117 17.72 7.71 4.29
C GLY A 117 16.77 7.15 3.24
N PRO A 118 16.66 5.82 3.15
CA PRO A 118 15.87 5.14 2.14
C PRO A 118 14.36 5.31 2.37
N ARG A 119 13.63 5.41 1.28
CA ARG A 119 12.17 5.54 1.27
C ARG A 119 11.59 5.08 -0.05
N ALA A 120 10.36 4.60 -0.01
CA ALA A 120 9.69 4.02 -1.16
C ALA A 120 8.31 4.64 -1.41
N ILE A 121 7.97 4.75 -2.69
CA ILE A 121 6.61 5.05 -3.17
C ILE A 121 6.22 3.97 -4.18
N ARG A 122 5.06 3.37 -3.96
CA ARG A 122 4.53 2.30 -4.82
C ARG A 122 3.26 2.77 -5.53
N TYR A 123 3.10 2.37 -6.78
CA TYR A 123 1.94 2.74 -7.60
C TYR A 123 1.59 1.62 -8.60
N PRO A 124 0.28 1.47 -8.93
CA PRO A 124 -0.19 0.41 -9.79
C PRO A 124 0.18 0.66 -11.26
N ARG A 125 -0.05 -0.35 -12.09
CA ARG A 125 0.00 -0.24 -13.55
C ARG A 125 -1.28 0.40 -14.08
N GLY A 126 -1.17 1.33 -15.01
CA GLY A 126 -2.32 1.90 -15.72
C GLY A 126 -2.67 3.32 -15.30
N GLY A 127 -3.91 3.71 -15.53
CA GLY A 127 -4.45 5.01 -15.13
C GLY A 127 -5.06 4.93 -13.72
N GLN A 128 -5.28 6.09 -13.10
CA GLN A 128 -6.01 6.16 -11.84
C GLN A 128 -7.48 5.76 -12.03
N ASP A 129 -8.07 5.15 -11.00
CA ASP A 129 -9.50 4.89 -10.97
C ASP A 129 -10.28 6.22 -10.90
N THR A 130 -11.37 6.30 -11.65
CA THR A 130 -12.22 7.51 -11.70
C THR A 130 -12.89 7.81 -10.37
N ALA A 131 -13.25 6.78 -9.59
CA ALA A 131 -13.83 6.96 -8.27
C ALA A 131 -12.83 7.53 -7.26
N LEU A 132 -11.52 7.31 -7.47
CA LEU A 132 -10.46 7.83 -6.61
C LEU A 132 -9.96 9.21 -7.07
N ALA A 133 -10.20 9.59 -8.32
CA ALA A 133 -9.80 10.88 -8.87
C ALA A 133 -10.50 12.08 -8.21
N GLU A 134 -11.70 11.88 -7.64
CA GLU A 134 -12.48 12.92 -6.96
C GLU A 134 -11.90 13.30 -5.57
N PHE A 135 -11.13 12.41 -4.97
CA PHE A 135 -10.48 12.69 -3.69
C PHE A 135 -9.16 13.42 -3.92
N GLY A 136 -9.08 14.65 -3.45
CA GLY A 136 -7.87 15.45 -3.55
C GLY A 136 -6.71 14.86 -2.71
N CYS A 137 -5.58 15.56 -2.75
CA CYS A 137 -4.43 15.28 -1.89
C CYS A 137 -4.42 16.24 -0.71
N THR A 138 -4.55 15.74 0.51
CA THR A 138 -4.45 16.54 1.74
C THR A 138 -3.00 16.72 2.21
N GLY A 139 -2.10 15.84 1.78
CA GLY A 139 -0.72 15.76 2.28
C GLY A 139 -0.59 15.09 3.64
N GLU A 140 -1.66 14.49 4.15
CA GLU A 140 -1.66 13.71 5.38
C GLU A 140 -1.26 12.25 5.11
N ASP A 141 -0.78 11.56 6.15
CA ASP A 141 -0.39 10.15 6.08
C ASP A 141 -1.61 9.21 5.84
N TYR A 142 -2.81 9.68 6.16
CA TYR A 142 -4.09 9.01 5.91
C TYR A 142 -5.24 10.03 5.89
N ASP A 143 -6.34 9.67 5.23
CA ASP A 143 -7.54 10.50 5.11
C ASP A 143 -8.81 9.71 5.38
N PHE A 144 -9.80 10.36 5.98
CA PHE A 144 -11.17 9.86 6.03
C PHE A 144 -11.88 10.20 4.71
N LEU A 145 -12.14 9.21 3.88
CA LEU A 145 -12.90 9.39 2.63
C LEU A 145 -14.40 9.45 2.86
N ARG A 146 -14.89 8.73 3.86
CA ARG A 146 -16.30 8.72 4.28
C ARG A 146 -16.36 8.66 5.80
N LYS A 147 -17.38 9.32 6.37
CA LYS A 147 -17.72 9.25 7.79
C LYS A 147 -19.21 9.06 7.93
N ALA A 148 -19.61 8.17 8.81
CA ALA A 148 -20.99 7.93 9.19
C ALA A 148 -21.19 8.27 10.66
N ASP A 149 -22.40 8.70 11.02
CA ASP A 149 -22.74 8.99 12.41
C ASP A 149 -22.65 7.70 13.25
N ASP A 150 -21.99 7.78 14.38
CA ASP A 150 -21.83 6.69 15.35
C ASP A 150 -21.24 5.38 14.79
N ALA A 151 -20.42 5.48 13.73
CA ALA A 151 -19.77 4.32 13.15
C ALA A 151 -18.86 3.62 14.16
N THR A 152 -19.09 2.32 14.35
CA THR A 152 -18.24 1.44 15.16
C THR A 152 -17.38 0.51 14.32
N ILE A 153 -17.52 0.62 13.00
CA ILE A 153 -16.82 -0.16 11.97
C ILE A 153 -16.04 0.80 11.09
N VAL A 154 -14.81 0.45 10.78
CA VAL A 154 -14.01 1.19 9.79
C VAL A 154 -13.45 0.24 8.75
N LEU A 155 -13.52 0.66 7.51
CA LEU A 155 -12.91 0.02 6.37
C LEU A 155 -11.63 0.79 6.02
N VAL A 156 -10.51 0.09 5.93
CA VAL A 156 -9.20 0.70 5.67
C VAL A 156 -8.54 0.03 4.47
N SER A 157 -8.02 0.81 3.55
CA SER A 157 -7.21 0.32 2.44
C SER A 157 -6.30 1.42 1.89
N TYR A 158 -5.60 1.10 0.81
CA TYR A 158 -4.71 2.00 0.09
C TYR A 158 -4.71 1.71 -1.42
N ALA A 159 -4.20 2.66 -2.21
CA ALA A 159 -4.09 2.54 -3.66
C ALA A 159 -5.43 2.14 -4.33
N ASP A 160 -5.40 1.27 -5.34
CA ASP A 160 -6.56 0.91 -6.16
C ASP A 160 -7.62 0.05 -5.43
N GLU A 161 -7.25 -0.63 -4.34
CA GLU A 161 -8.21 -1.41 -3.55
C GLU A 161 -9.27 -0.53 -2.86
N LEU A 162 -9.01 0.76 -2.72
CA LEU A 162 -9.96 1.73 -2.20
C LEU A 162 -11.24 1.85 -3.04
N ALA A 163 -11.18 1.56 -4.34
CA ALA A 163 -12.37 1.62 -5.21
C ALA A 163 -13.40 0.55 -4.80
N ASP A 164 -12.95 -0.70 -4.57
CA ASP A 164 -13.80 -1.78 -4.07
C ASP A 164 -14.27 -1.52 -2.64
N LEU A 165 -13.43 -0.93 -1.81
CA LEU A 165 -13.79 -0.56 -0.45
C LEU A 165 -14.90 0.50 -0.40
N LEU A 166 -14.83 1.53 -1.25
CA LEU A 166 -15.88 2.55 -1.37
C LEU A 166 -17.19 1.97 -1.92
N GLN A 167 -17.12 0.99 -2.81
CA GLN A 167 -18.31 0.27 -3.25
C GLN A 167 -18.90 -0.58 -2.12
N ALA A 168 -18.06 -1.30 -1.38
CA ALA A 168 -18.50 -2.10 -0.23
C ALA A 168 -19.17 -1.23 0.84
N GLU A 169 -18.64 -0.05 1.14
CA GLU A 169 -19.27 0.91 2.07
C GLU A 169 -20.68 1.29 1.62
N ARG A 170 -20.87 1.65 0.35
CA ARG A 170 -22.20 2.00 -0.19
C ARG A 170 -23.21 0.84 -0.05
N GLU A 171 -22.75 -0.39 -0.31
CA GLU A 171 -23.60 -1.59 -0.17
C GLU A 171 -23.93 -1.90 1.31
N LEU A 172 -22.99 -1.69 2.23
CA LEU A 172 -23.21 -1.84 3.66
C LEU A 172 -24.19 -0.78 4.18
N GLN A 173 -24.08 0.46 3.71
CA GLN A 173 -25.00 1.54 4.05
C GLN A 173 -26.44 1.20 3.63
N GLN A 174 -26.64 0.61 2.43
CA GLN A 174 -27.97 0.14 2.01
C GLN A 174 -28.55 -0.95 2.92
N LYS A 175 -27.69 -1.67 3.64
CA LYS A 175 -28.05 -2.69 4.62
C LYS A 175 -28.12 -2.14 6.05
N SER A 176 -28.11 -0.82 6.23
CA SER A 176 -28.10 -0.13 7.52
C SER A 176 -26.89 -0.46 8.41
N ILE A 177 -25.74 -0.78 7.81
CA ILE A 177 -24.48 -0.98 8.51
C ILE A 177 -23.62 0.26 8.25
N ALA A 178 -23.49 1.12 9.27
CA ALA A 178 -22.72 2.35 9.21
C ALA A 178 -21.21 2.04 9.35
N CYS A 179 -20.43 2.52 8.39
CA CYS A 179 -18.97 2.35 8.36
C CYS A 179 -18.26 3.65 7.98
N ASP A 180 -17.15 3.93 8.62
CA ASP A 180 -16.19 4.90 8.12
C ASP A 180 -15.26 4.27 7.08
N VAL A 181 -14.69 5.10 6.19
CA VAL A 181 -13.68 4.66 5.22
C VAL A 181 -12.43 5.50 5.39
N ILE A 182 -11.32 4.83 5.64
CA ILE A 182 -9.99 5.45 5.74
C ILE A 182 -9.12 4.99 4.57
N LYS A 183 -8.53 5.98 3.92
CA LYS A 183 -7.46 5.81 2.95
C LYS A 183 -6.12 5.95 3.68
N ALA A 184 -5.29 4.91 3.70
CA ALA A 184 -3.91 5.00 4.13
C ALA A 184 -3.02 5.40 2.94
N VAL A 185 -2.20 6.43 3.11
CA VAL A 185 -1.22 6.87 2.10
C VAL A 185 0.18 6.46 2.52
N LYS A 186 0.55 6.72 3.76
CA LYS A 186 1.76 6.18 4.36
C LYS A 186 1.44 4.82 4.98
N LEU A 187 2.00 3.78 4.39
CA LEU A 187 1.76 2.41 4.82
C LEU A 187 2.65 1.99 5.99
N TYR A 188 3.87 2.53 6.07
CA TYR A 188 4.83 2.18 7.10
C TYR A 188 5.87 3.32 7.29
N PRO A 189 6.39 3.54 8.53
CA PRO A 189 5.81 3.11 9.79
C PRO A 189 4.49 3.84 10.08
N PHE A 190 3.62 3.19 10.86
CA PHE A 190 2.39 3.83 11.34
C PHE A 190 2.72 4.96 12.31
N THR A 191 1.90 6.02 12.28
CA THR A 191 1.97 7.09 13.27
C THR A 191 1.06 6.77 14.45
N ASP A 192 1.38 7.32 15.63
CA ASP A 192 0.51 7.17 16.81
C ASP A 192 -0.90 7.71 16.55
N LYS A 193 -1.02 8.70 15.66
CA LYS A 193 -2.30 9.30 15.27
C LYS A 193 -3.23 8.30 14.61
N ILE A 194 -2.77 7.53 13.61
CA ILE A 194 -3.62 6.53 12.93
C ILE A 194 -3.99 5.39 13.87
N ILE A 195 -3.05 4.94 14.72
CA ILE A 195 -3.33 3.89 15.70
C ILE A 195 -4.39 4.37 16.70
N ALA A 196 -4.28 5.59 17.21
CA ALA A 196 -5.27 6.17 18.14
C ALA A 196 -6.64 6.35 17.48
N ASP A 197 -6.70 6.76 16.20
CA ASP A 197 -7.96 6.92 15.49
C ASP A 197 -8.62 5.57 15.21
N LEU A 198 -7.85 4.57 14.77
CA LEU A 198 -8.36 3.22 14.51
C LEU A 198 -8.80 2.51 15.80
N SER A 199 -8.14 2.76 16.92
CA SER A 199 -8.49 2.14 18.21
C SER A 199 -9.88 2.52 18.74
N LYS A 200 -10.54 3.50 18.14
CA LYS A 200 -11.92 3.91 18.50
C LYS A 200 -12.98 2.95 17.96
N TYR A 201 -12.65 2.13 16.95
CA TYR A 201 -13.60 1.24 16.29
C TYR A 201 -13.61 -0.15 16.93
N LYS A 202 -14.79 -0.78 16.93
CA LYS A 202 -14.98 -2.16 17.40
C LYS A 202 -14.56 -3.19 16.36
N ILE A 203 -14.75 -2.84 15.07
CA ILE A 203 -14.41 -3.69 13.94
C ILE A 203 -13.57 -2.87 12.96
N ILE A 204 -12.43 -3.41 12.58
CA ILE A 204 -11.56 -2.86 11.53
C ILE A 204 -11.47 -3.90 10.43
N LEU A 205 -11.88 -3.56 9.20
CA LEU A 205 -11.55 -4.33 8.02
C LEU A 205 -10.39 -3.65 7.31
N PHE A 206 -9.30 -4.37 7.09
CA PHE A 206 -8.16 -3.91 6.31
C PHE A 206 -8.03 -4.77 5.05
N ALA A 207 -8.15 -4.13 3.88
CA ALA A 207 -8.06 -4.79 2.58
C ALA A 207 -6.81 -4.35 1.84
N GLU A 208 -6.05 -5.29 1.26
CA GLU A 208 -4.82 -4.98 0.55
C GLU A 208 -4.47 -5.98 -0.56
N GLU A 209 -4.01 -5.47 -1.69
CA GLU A 209 -3.44 -6.26 -2.78
C GLU A 209 -1.99 -6.68 -2.44
N CYS A 210 -1.83 -7.44 -1.37
CA CYS A 210 -0.55 -7.92 -0.86
C CYS A 210 -0.68 -9.36 -0.35
N ILE A 211 0.43 -10.10 -0.36
CA ILE A 211 0.49 -11.39 0.32
C ILE A 211 0.19 -11.18 1.83
N ALA A 212 -0.63 -12.06 2.43
CA ALA A 212 -1.07 -11.86 3.81
C ALA A 212 0.08 -11.88 4.82
N ASN A 213 1.03 -12.81 4.64
CA ASN A 213 2.12 -13.02 5.60
C ASN A 213 3.14 -11.87 5.56
N GLY A 214 3.36 -11.22 6.70
CA GLY A 214 4.26 -10.09 6.84
C GLY A 214 3.76 -8.79 6.23
N SER A 215 2.49 -8.72 5.87
CA SER A 215 1.88 -7.58 5.20
C SER A 215 1.66 -6.38 6.12
N ILE A 216 1.23 -5.27 5.52
CA ILE A 216 0.88 -4.04 6.26
C ILE A 216 -0.28 -4.30 7.22
N GLY A 217 -1.28 -5.12 6.83
CA GLY A 217 -2.41 -5.48 7.69
C GLY A 217 -1.99 -6.26 8.93
N GLU A 218 -1.07 -7.22 8.83
CA GLU A 218 -0.53 -7.93 10.00
C GLU A 218 0.24 -6.99 10.94
N HIS A 219 1.06 -6.09 10.38
CA HIS A 219 1.77 -5.09 11.18
C HIS A 219 0.81 -4.13 11.87
N LEU A 220 -0.27 -3.73 11.20
CA LEU A 220 -1.29 -2.84 11.76
C LEU A 220 -2.05 -3.52 12.92
N GLU A 221 -2.49 -4.75 12.71
CA GLU A 221 -3.17 -5.54 13.75
C GLU A 221 -2.28 -5.67 14.99
N TYR A 222 -1.02 -6.04 14.79
CA TYR A 222 -0.04 -6.14 15.87
C TYR A 222 0.15 -4.79 16.60
N ALA A 223 0.29 -3.68 15.87
CA ALA A 223 0.45 -2.36 16.46
C ALA A 223 -0.78 -1.94 17.28
N LEU A 224 -1.99 -2.21 16.80
CA LEU A 224 -3.24 -1.95 17.52
C LEU A 224 -3.30 -2.75 18.83
N GLN A 225 -2.97 -4.05 18.80
CA GLN A 225 -2.96 -4.91 19.99
C GLN A 225 -1.94 -4.45 21.02
N GLN A 226 -0.71 -4.04 20.60
CA GLN A 226 0.30 -3.47 21.49
C GLN A 226 -0.17 -2.17 22.17
N ASN A 227 -1.08 -1.43 21.54
CA ASN A 227 -1.72 -0.24 22.12
C ASN A 227 -3.01 -0.54 22.91
N GLY A 228 -3.27 -1.80 23.22
CA GLY A 228 -4.39 -2.23 24.05
C GLY A 228 -5.73 -2.34 23.34
N TRP A 229 -5.77 -2.23 22.00
CA TRP A 229 -7.00 -2.45 21.26
C TRP A 229 -7.37 -3.94 21.26
N ASN A 230 -8.64 -4.23 21.53
CA ASN A 230 -9.18 -5.58 21.66
C ASN A 230 -10.42 -5.82 20.77
N GLY A 231 -10.62 -4.98 19.77
CA GLY A 231 -11.70 -5.15 18.81
C GLY A 231 -11.44 -6.30 17.83
N ARG A 232 -12.25 -6.38 16.81
CA ARG A 232 -12.16 -7.41 15.78
C ARG A 232 -11.45 -6.89 14.55
N PHE A 233 -10.32 -7.48 14.20
CA PHE A 233 -9.59 -7.20 12.96
C PHE A 233 -10.00 -8.22 11.88
N ILE A 234 -10.32 -7.72 10.70
CA ILE A 234 -10.64 -8.52 9.50
C ILE A 234 -9.58 -8.17 8.46
N HIS A 235 -8.67 -9.09 8.23
CA HIS A 235 -7.61 -8.91 7.25
C HIS A 235 -7.97 -9.60 5.93
N CYS A 236 -8.27 -8.81 4.90
CA CYS A 236 -8.52 -9.23 3.54
C CYS A 236 -7.25 -9.00 2.71
N ALA A 237 -6.57 -10.08 2.34
CA ALA A 237 -5.29 -10.06 1.64
C ALA A 237 -5.08 -11.35 0.84
N VAL A 238 -4.08 -11.37 -0.01
CA VAL A 238 -3.78 -12.53 -0.87
C VAL A 238 -3.19 -13.67 -0.02
N ARG A 239 -3.91 -14.79 0.07
CA ARG A 239 -3.47 -15.96 0.84
C ARG A 239 -2.77 -17.02 0.00
N ASN A 240 -3.01 -17.03 -1.32
CA ASN A 240 -2.36 -17.92 -2.27
C ASN A 240 -1.62 -17.09 -3.33
N ALA A 241 -0.31 -17.20 -3.35
CA ALA A 241 0.56 -16.46 -4.26
C ALA A 241 0.48 -16.90 -5.73
N CYS A 242 -0.06 -18.09 -6.00
CA CYS A 242 -0.23 -18.60 -7.37
C CYS A 242 -1.51 -18.02 -7.98
N LEU A 243 -1.41 -16.80 -8.48
CA LEU A 243 -2.51 -16.10 -9.13
C LEU A 243 -2.48 -16.38 -10.64
N PRO A 244 -3.56 -16.90 -11.23
CA PRO A 244 -3.60 -17.23 -12.65
C PRO A 244 -3.59 -15.96 -13.54
N HIS A 245 -3.30 -16.15 -14.81
CA HIS A 245 -3.52 -15.11 -15.81
C HIS A 245 -5.02 -14.86 -15.98
N ALA A 246 -5.46 -13.65 -15.63
CA ALA A 246 -6.88 -13.28 -15.61
C ALA A 246 -7.03 -11.74 -15.74
N SER A 247 -8.21 -11.20 -15.60
CA SER A 247 -8.43 -9.76 -15.38
C SER A 247 -8.24 -9.41 -13.88
N VAL A 248 -7.99 -8.13 -13.57
CA VAL A 248 -7.92 -7.64 -12.18
C VAL A 248 -9.19 -8.01 -11.41
N ALA A 249 -10.37 -7.78 -12.01
CA ALA A 249 -11.66 -8.11 -11.38
C ALA A 249 -11.80 -9.61 -11.05
N GLN A 250 -11.35 -10.50 -11.95
CA GLN A 250 -11.37 -11.94 -11.68
C GLN A 250 -10.41 -12.35 -10.57
N ILE A 251 -9.23 -11.71 -10.48
CA ILE A 251 -8.29 -11.97 -9.38
C ILE A 251 -8.86 -11.46 -8.07
N LYS A 252 -9.42 -10.26 -8.03
CA LYS A 252 -10.08 -9.72 -6.82
C LYS A 252 -11.18 -10.65 -6.34
N GLN A 253 -12.02 -11.15 -7.25
CA GLN A 253 -13.06 -12.13 -6.90
C GLN A 253 -12.47 -13.43 -6.35
N ALA A 254 -11.44 -13.96 -6.97
CA ALA A 254 -10.79 -15.21 -6.54
C ALA A 254 -10.03 -15.07 -5.21
N THR A 255 -9.55 -13.87 -4.88
CA THR A 255 -8.83 -13.57 -3.64
C THR A 255 -9.71 -13.03 -2.52
N GLY A 256 -11.00 -12.74 -2.81
CA GLY A 256 -11.93 -12.16 -1.85
C GLY A 256 -11.69 -10.67 -1.58
N LEU A 257 -11.11 -9.95 -2.55
CA LEU A 257 -10.83 -8.51 -2.48
C LEU A 257 -11.81 -7.66 -3.31
N ASP A 258 -12.82 -8.25 -3.92
CA ASP A 258 -13.91 -7.51 -4.53
C ASP A 258 -14.91 -6.98 -3.49
N ALA A 259 -15.67 -5.96 -3.85
CA ALA A 259 -16.62 -5.32 -2.95
C ALA A 259 -17.62 -6.30 -2.30
N ALA A 260 -18.10 -7.30 -3.05
CA ALA A 260 -19.09 -8.27 -2.53
C ALA A 260 -18.51 -9.13 -1.40
N HIS A 261 -17.26 -9.60 -1.53
CA HIS A 261 -16.60 -10.37 -0.47
C HIS A 261 -16.26 -9.48 0.74
N LEU A 262 -15.86 -8.22 0.54
CA LEU A 262 -15.62 -7.28 1.63
C LEU A 262 -16.91 -7.02 2.41
N VAL A 263 -18.05 -6.83 1.73
CA VAL A 263 -19.37 -6.72 2.37
C VAL A 263 -19.69 -7.97 3.19
N GLN A 264 -19.51 -9.15 2.62
CA GLN A 264 -19.76 -10.42 3.31
C GLN A 264 -18.89 -10.57 4.56
N ALA A 265 -17.62 -10.19 4.49
CA ALA A 265 -16.69 -10.25 5.62
C ALA A 265 -17.16 -9.37 6.79
N VAL A 266 -17.61 -8.14 6.51
CA VAL A 266 -18.20 -7.26 7.53
C VAL A 266 -19.48 -7.85 8.12
N GLN A 267 -20.42 -8.32 7.28
CA GLN A 267 -21.68 -8.89 7.75
C GLN A 267 -21.46 -10.10 8.67
N MET A 268 -20.54 -10.99 8.31
CA MET A 268 -20.17 -12.14 9.17
C MET A 268 -19.55 -11.71 10.50
N ALA A 269 -18.84 -10.58 10.52
CA ALA A 269 -18.25 -10.04 11.73
C ALA A 269 -19.32 -9.46 12.67
N VAL A 270 -20.26 -8.71 12.11
CA VAL A 270 -21.40 -8.14 12.88
C VAL A 270 -22.24 -9.25 13.50
N THR A 271 -22.70 -10.23 12.70
CA THR A 271 -23.55 -11.34 13.17
C THR A 271 -22.90 -12.19 14.26
N LYS A 272 -21.59 -12.44 14.15
CA LYS A 272 -20.86 -13.18 15.21
C LYS A 272 -20.66 -12.36 16.49
N GLY A 273 -20.63 -11.03 16.40
CA GLY A 273 -20.57 -10.14 17.56
C GLY A 273 -21.89 -10.10 18.35
N GLU A 274 -23.03 -10.21 17.69
CA GLU A 274 -24.35 -10.25 18.33
C GLU A 274 -24.60 -11.54 19.16
N ASN A 275 -23.91 -12.63 18.81
CA ASN A 275 -24.02 -13.91 19.54
C ASN A 275 -23.06 -14.02 20.76
N LEU A 276 -22.33 -12.96 21.10
CA LEU A 276 -21.39 -12.92 22.24
C LEU A 276 -21.84 -11.94 23.34
N LEU A 277 -23.01 -11.32 23.22
CA LEU A 277 -23.71 -10.53 24.22
C LEU A 277 -24.91 -11.32 24.77
#